data_f61204ba25c8cc538d5c292bfc5aff49
#
_entry.id   f61204ba25c8cc538d5c292bfc5aff49
#
_cell.length_a   1.000
_cell.length_b   1.000
_cell.length_c   1.000
_cell.angle_alpha   90.00
_cell.angle_beta   90.00
_cell.angle_gamma   90.00
#
_symmetry.space_group_name_H-M   'P 1'
#
loop_
_entity.id
_entity.type
_entity.pdbx_description
1 polymer ?
#
loop_
_entity_poly.entity_id
_entity_poly.type
_entity_poly.pdbx_seq_one_letter_code
_entity_poly.pdbx_strand_id
1 'polypeptide(L)'
;MGTSSKEIPVTFAPAATLNDLIKRMAKKKSAGILLYRLRESGLEVFLVHPGGPFWTKKDDGAWSIPKGEFEEGEDPLNAAKQEFQEETGFSVDGNFVALNSLKQPGGKLIYAWAIKGDCAAESIKSNLFSMEWPPHSGKREEFPEVDRAGWFTLEVAKKKILKGQVGLLEELLNARKRAG
;
A
#
# COMPACT_ATOMS: atom_id res chain seq x y z
N MET A 1 -42.39 -49.16 -4.54
CA MET A 1 -41.17 -48.62 -3.91
C MET A 1 -40.58 -47.58 -4.88
N GLY A 2 -40.86 -46.32 -4.67
CA GLY A 2 -40.37 -45.23 -5.52
C GLY A 2 -39.07 -44.68 -4.96
N THR A 3 -38.01 -44.81 -5.70
CA THR A 3 -36.73 -44.13 -5.42
C THR A 3 -36.81 -42.68 -5.89
N SER A 4 -37.00 -41.76 -4.94
CA SER A 4 -36.94 -40.32 -5.21
C SER A 4 -35.49 -39.92 -5.41
N SER A 5 -35.08 -39.68 -6.67
CA SER A 5 -33.83 -39.05 -7.01
C SER A 5 -33.89 -37.58 -6.64
N LYS A 6 -33.17 -37.18 -5.58
CA LYS A 6 -32.98 -35.77 -5.27
C LYS A 6 -32.04 -35.16 -6.28
N GLU A 7 -32.57 -34.34 -7.18
CA GLU A 7 -31.75 -33.50 -8.04
C GLU A 7 -31.05 -32.42 -7.20
N ILE A 8 -29.71 -32.38 -7.29
CA ILE A 8 -28.89 -31.34 -6.67
C ILE A 8 -28.94 -30.13 -7.61
N PRO A 9 -29.40 -28.98 -7.17
CA PRO A 9 -29.43 -27.80 -8.02
C PRO A 9 -27.98 -27.36 -8.32
N VAL A 10 -27.61 -27.43 -9.60
CA VAL A 10 -26.34 -26.88 -10.08
C VAL A 10 -26.53 -25.37 -10.20
N THR A 11 -26.04 -24.63 -9.22
CA THR A 11 -25.95 -23.17 -9.29
C THR A 11 -24.75 -22.77 -10.11
N PHE A 12 -24.97 -22.30 -11.32
CA PHE A 12 -23.93 -21.63 -12.09
C PHE A 12 -23.64 -20.26 -11.47
N ALA A 13 -22.37 -20.01 -11.15
CA ALA A 13 -21.94 -18.65 -10.86
C ALA A 13 -22.22 -17.74 -12.08
N PRO A 14 -22.70 -16.50 -11.90
CA PRO A 14 -22.95 -15.62 -13.01
C PRO A 14 -21.69 -15.41 -13.83
N ALA A 15 -21.79 -15.51 -15.14
CA ALA A 15 -20.68 -15.23 -16.04
C ALA A 15 -20.18 -13.80 -15.80
N ALA A 16 -18.86 -13.63 -15.74
CA ALA A 16 -18.24 -12.31 -15.58
C ALA A 16 -18.74 -11.36 -16.69
N THR A 17 -19.20 -10.18 -16.29
CA THR A 17 -19.66 -9.17 -17.24
C THR A 17 -18.47 -8.59 -18.03
N LEU A 18 -18.75 -7.96 -19.19
CA LEU A 18 -17.73 -7.23 -19.95
C LEU A 18 -17.04 -6.17 -19.06
N ASN A 19 -17.77 -5.51 -18.16
CA ASN A 19 -17.22 -4.57 -17.20
C ASN A 19 -16.25 -5.24 -16.21
N ASP A 20 -16.54 -6.47 -15.76
CA ASP A 20 -15.63 -7.22 -14.90
C ASP A 20 -14.36 -7.63 -15.64
N LEU A 21 -14.46 -7.94 -16.92
CA LEU A 21 -13.32 -8.24 -17.77
C LEU A 21 -12.48 -6.97 -18.01
N ILE A 22 -13.12 -5.83 -18.29
CA ILE A 22 -12.45 -4.54 -18.45
C ILE A 22 -11.74 -4.13 -17.14
N LYS A 23 -12.38 -4.27 -15.99
CA LYS A 23 -11.76 -4.05 -14.66
C LYS A 23 -10.56 -4.97 -14.42
N ARG A 24 -10.64 -6.22 -14.84
CA ARG A 24 -9.51 -7.18 -14.75
C ARG A 24 -8.35 -6.82 -15.66
N MET A 25 -8.63 -6.22 -16.82
CA MET A 25 -7.62 -5.77 -17.79
C MET A 25 -7.08 -4.37 -17.46
N ALA A 26 -7.79 -3.57 -16.68
CA ALA A 26 -7.32 -2.28 -16.21
C ALA A 26 -6.05 -2.48 -15.38
N LYS A 27 -4.98 -1.78 -15.74
CA LYS A 27 -3.75 -1.79 -14.96
C LYS A 27 -4.05 -1.28 -13.56
N LYS A 28 -3.80 -2.08 -12.55
CA LYS A 28 -3.94 -1.67 -11.16
C LYS A 28 -3.08 -0.45 -10.87
N LYS A 29 -3.68 0.58 -10.31
CA LYS A 29 -3.04 1.84 -9.92
C LYS A 29 -3.08 1.96 -8.40
N SER A 30 -1.97 2.41 -7.82
CA SER A 30 -1.89 2.79 -6.41
C SER A 30 -1.43 4.22 -6.27
N ALA A 31 -1.87 4.86 -5.21
CA ALA A 31 -1.46 6.20 -4.82
C ALA A 31 -0.91 6.19 -3.39
N GLY A 32 0.17 6.91 -3.12
CA GLY A 32 0.80 6.91 -1.81
C GLY A 32 1.54 8.19 -1.47
N ILE A 33 1.90 8.32 -0.22
CA ILE A 33 2.62 9.46 0.34
C ILE A 33 4.01 9.03 0.80
N LEU A 34 5.03 9.71 0.31
CA LEU A 34 6.40 9.64 0.82
C LEU A 34 6.61 10.81 1.79
N LEU A 35 6.31 10.59 3.06
CA LEU A 35 6.57 11.54 4.12
C LEU A 35 8.07 11.54 4.44
N TYR A 36 8.67 12.73 4.53
CA TYR A 36 10.08 12.88 4.87
C TYR A 36 10.32 14.00 5.86
N ARG A 37 11.41 13.92 6.59
CA ARG A 37 11.87 14.96 7.51
C ARG A 37 13.38 15.16 7.43
N LEU A 38 13.84 16.29 7.94
CA LEU A 38 15.25 16.64 8.04
C LEU A 38 15.65 16.61 9.51
N ARG A 39 16.71 15.89 9.82
CA ARG A 39 17.36 15.84 11.13
C ARG A 39 18.82 16.21 10.98
N GLU A 40 19.51 16.39 12.08
CA GLU A 40 20.98 16.60 12.07
C GLU A 40 21.71 15.43 11.38
N SER A 41 21.20 14.21 11.52
CA SER A 41 21.69 13.00 10.87
C SER A 41 21.40 12.95 9.35
N GLY A 42 20.64 13.91 8.82
CA GLY A 42 20.28 13.99 7.40
C GLY A 42 18.79 13.80 7.11
N LEU A 43 18.52 13.42 5.87
CA LEU A 43 17.17 13.14 5.39
C LEU A 43 16.69 11.77 5.86
N GLU A 44 15.52 11.75 6.48
CA GLU A 44 14.82 10.53 6.85
C GLU A 44 13.48 10.45 6.14
N VAL A 45 13.08 9.22 5.82
CA VAL A 45 11.79 8.89 5.21
C VAL A 45 10.99 7.98 6.12
N PHE A 46 9.68 8.15 6.09
CA PHE A 46 8.73 7.35 6.84
C PHE A 46 8.27 6.16 5.98
N LEU A 47 8.45 4.96 6.52
CA LEU A 47 7.99 3.73 5.88
C LEU A 47 7.11 2.92 6.84
N VAL A 48 6.23 2.11 6.27
CA VAL A 48 5.33 1.21 6.97
C VAL A 48 5.65 -0.25 6.62
N HIS A 49 5.47 -1.13 7.59
CA HIS A 49 5.64 -2.56 7.42
C HIS A 49 4.27 -3.22 7.31
N PRO A 50 4.03 -4.08 6.31
CA PRO A 50 2.75 -4.74 6.15
C PRO A 50 2.48 -5.70 7.31
N GLY A 51 1.24 -5.69 7.78
CA GLY A 51 0.76 -6.62 8.80
C GLY A 51 0.35 -7.97 8.23
N GLY A 52 -0.10 -8.82 9.11
CA GLY A 52 -0.53 -10.17 8.78
C GLY A 52 0.57 -11.22 8.83
N PRO A 53 0.16 -12.50 8.85
CA PRO A 53 1.06 -13.61 9.18
C PRO A 53 2.17 -13.87 8.15
N PHE A 54 1.95 -13.48 6.88
CA PHE A 54 2.95 -13.68 5.83
C PHE A 54 4.15 -12.73 5.92
N TRP A 55 3.99 -11.61 6.63
CA TRP A 55 4.99 -10.55 6.71
C TRP A 55 5.71 -10.48 8.05
N THR A 56 5.15 -11.09 9.10
CA THR A 56 5.65 -10.96 10.49
C THR A 56 7.15 -11.19 10.65
N LYS A 57 7.74 -12.11 9.88
CA LYS A 57 9.16 -12.46 9.95
C LYS A 57 10.03 -11.80 8.88
N LYS A 58 9.44 -10.94 8.04
CA LYS A 58 10.16 -10.24 6.98
C LYS A 58 10.54 -8.85 7.46
N ASP A 59 11.66 -8.35 6.97
CA ASP A 59 12.16 -7.02 7.31
C ASP A 59 12.74 -6.34 6.06
N ASP A 60 14.01 -6.54 5.72
CA ASP A 60 14.61 -5.93 4.54
C ASP A 60 13.83 -6.30 3.26
N GLY A 61 13.53 -5.29 2.45
CA GLY A 61 12.72 -5.44 1.24
C GLY A 61 11.22 -5.67 1.47
N ALA A 62 10.73 -5.50 2.70
CA ALA A 62 9.32 -5.69 3.06
C ALA A 62 8.55 -4.39 3.29
N TRP A 63 9.24 -3.30 3.57
CA TRP A 63 8.64 -2.00 3.88
C TRP A 63 8.19 -1.25 2.64
N SER A 64 7.24 -0.36 2.82
CA SER A 64 6.60 0.41 1.74
C SER A 64 6.33 1.84 2.20
N ILE A 65 6.13 2.75 1.24
CA ILE A 65 5.40 3.97 1.55
C ILE A 65 3.94 3.62 1.88
N PRO A 66 3.24 4.37 2.75
CA PRO A 66 1.79 4.24 2.91
C PRO A 66 1.10 4.51 1.56
N LYS A 67 0.30 3.53 1.08
CA LYS A 67 -0.35 3.58 -0.23
C LYS A 67 -1.44 2.54 -0.35
N GLY A 68 -2.41 2.80 -1.21
CA GLY A 68 -3.42 1.82 -1.58
C GLY A 68 -3.88 1.94 -3.02
N GLU A 69 -4.74 1.03 -3.41
CA GLU A 69 -5.32 1.02 -4.75
C GLU A 69 -6.42 2.07 -4.85
N PHE A 70 -6.52 2.72 -5.99
CA PHE A 70 -7.60 3.65 -6.30
C PHE A 70 -8.23 3.33 -7.65
N GLU A 71 -9.49 3.71 -7.81
CA GLU A 71 -10.26 3.44 -9.02
C GLU A 71 -10.13 4.58 -10.05
N GLU A 72 -10.50 4.27 -11.28
CA GLU A 72 -10.57 5.27 -12.34
C GLU A 72 -11.65 6.32 -12.02
N GLY A 73 -11.29 7.61 -12.15
CA GLY A 73 -12.14 8.74 -11.78
C GLY A 73 -11.95 9.28 -10.37
N GLU A 74 -11.22 8.56 -9.51
CA GLU A 74 -10.77 9.11 -8.22
C GLU A 74 -9.57 10.04 -8.41
N ASP A 75 -9.52 11.10 -7.59
CA ASP A 75 -8.33 11.95 -7.52
C ASP A 75 -7.19 11.19 -6.82
N PRO A 76 -6.05 10.94 -7.50
CA PRO A 76 -5.00 10.10 -6.93
C PRO A 76 -4.35 10.68 -5.67
N LEU A 77 -4.26 12.01 -5.54
CA LEU A 77 -3.69 12.63 -4.34
C LEU A 77 -4.63 12.47 -3.13
N ASN A 78 -5.94 12.64 -3.35
CA ASN A 78 -6.91 12.40 -2.29
C ASN A 78 -6.90 10.93 -1.85
N ALA A 79 -6.83 9.98 -2.80
CA ALA A 79 -6.66 8.57 -2.49
C ALA A 79 -5.39 8.31 -1.68
N ALA A 80 -4.25 8.91 -2.06
CA ALA A 80 -3.00 8.78 -1.32
C ALA A 80 -3.08 9.32 0.12
N LYS A 81 -3.76 10.45 0.32
CA LYS A 81 -3.99 11.04 1.67
C LYS A 81 -4.89 10.14 2.51
N GLN A 82 -5.93 9.58 1.92
CA GLN A 82 -6.84 8.65 2.60
C GLN A 82 -6.09 7.38 3.03
N GLU A 83 -5.33 6.76 2.13
CA GLU A 83 -4.53 5.58 2.42
C GLU A 83 -3.50 5.83 3.52
N PHE A 84 -2.84 6.99 3.50
CA PHE A 84 -1.93 7.39 4.57
C PHE A 84 -2.64 7.40 5.92
N GLN A 85 -3.85 7.96 5.99
CA GLN A 85 -4.65 8.00 7.21
C GLN A 85 -5.12 6.61 7.66
N GLU A 86 -5.55 5.77 6.72
CA GLU A 86 -6.04 4.41 7.01
C GLU A 86 -4.92 3.50 7.53
N GLU A 87 -3.72 3.61 6.95
CA GLU A 87 -2.57 2.79 7.33
C GLU A 87 -1.83 3.29 8.59
N THR A 88 -1.92 4.59 8.91
CA THR A 88 -1.13 5.18 10.00
C THR A 88 -1.94 5.82 11.11
N GLY A 89 -3.18 6.19 10.86
CA GLY A 89 -4.02 6.99 11.77
C GLY A 89 -3.69 8.48 11.76
N PHE A 90 -2.68 8.92 11.00
CA PHE A 90 -2.30 10.33 10.88
C PHE A 90 -2.83 10.93 9.59
N SER A 91 -3.15 12.22 9.64
CA SER A 91 -3.46 13.01 8.45
C SER A 91 -2.23 13.83 8.03
N VAL A 92 -2.06 14.00 6.74
CA VAL A 92 -1.03 14.87 6.16
C VAL A 92 -1.68 15.99 5.35
N ASP A 93 -1.17 17.19 5.52
CA ASP A 93 -1.59 18.35 4.75
C ASP A 93 -0.41 19.31 4.53
N GLY A 94 -0.47 20.10 3.49
CA GLY A 94 0.58 21.07 3.14
C GLY A 94 0.98 21.00 1.67
N ASN A 95 2.25 21.25 1.41
CA ASN A 95 2.78 21.31 0.04
C ASN A 95 3.23 19.91 -0.45
N PHE A 96 2.40 19.29 -1.27
CA PHE A 96 2.68 18.01 -1.91
C PHE A 96 3.46 18.21 -3.21
N VAL A 97 4.56 17.51 -3.34
CA VAL A 97 5.38 17.48 -4.56
C VAL A 97 5.17 16.15 -5.26
N ALA A 98 4.58 16.18 -6.45
CA ALA A 98 4.40 14.97 -7.25
C ALA A 98 5.75 14.38 -7.66
N LEU A 99 5.91 13.09 -7.45
CA LEU A 99 7.04 12.31 -7.93
C LEU A 99 6.68 11.64 -9.27
N ASN A 100 7.69 11.25 -10.05
CA ASN A 100 7.43 10.48 -11.25
C ASN A 100 6.78 9.13 -10.88
N SER A 101 5.74 8.74 -11.63
CA SER A 101 5.09 7.46 -11.43
C SER A 101 6.06 6.31 -11.66
N LEU A 102 6.00 5.30 -10.80
CA LEU A 102 6.77 4.07 -10.94
C LEU A 102 5.92 2.91 -11.42
N LYS A 103 6.45 2.18 -12.39
CA LYS A 103 5.89 0.90 -12.83
C LYS A 103 6.57 -0.22 -12.05
N GLN A 104 5.80 -0.93 -11.23
CA GLN A 104 6.28 -2.09 -10.50
C GLN A 104 6.38 -3.33 -11.41
N PRO A 105 7.19 -4.34 -11.01
CA PRO A 105 7.07 -5.69 -11.57
C PRO A 105 5.61 -6.15 -11.53
N GLY A 106 5.10 -6.71 -12.64
CA GLY A 106 3.68 -7.06 -12.77
C GLY A 106 2.77 -5.97 -13.34
N GLY A 107 3.34 -4.77 -13.65
CA GLY A 107 2.65 -3.72 -14.40
C GLY A 107 1.81 -2.75 -13.58
N LYS A 108 1.76 -2.90 -12.26
CA LYS A 108 1.09 -1.94 -11.35
C LYS A 108 1.80 -0.59 -11.38
N LEU A 109 1.06 0.50 -11.53
CA LEU A 109 1.58 1.86 -11.46
C LEU A 109 1.41 2.42 -10.05
N ILE A 110 2.47 3.05 -9.52
CA ILE A 110 2.41 3.82 -8.29
C ILE A 110 2.54 5.29 -8.60
N TYR A 111 1.55 6.07 -8.17
CA TYR A 111 1.59 7.52 -8.11
C TYR A 111 1.98 7.91 -6.69
N ALA A 112 2.97 8.75 -6.52
CA ALA A 112 3.44 9.15 -5.20
C ALA A 112 3.67 10.65 -5.11
N TRP A 113 3.44 11.19 -3.91
CA TRP A 113 3.73 12.57 -3.57
C TRP A 113 4.64 12.61 -2.37
N ALA A 114 5.68 13.44 -2.46
CA ALA A 114 6.52 13.75 -1.32
C ALA A 114 5.93 14.93 -0.53
N ILE A 115 5.99 14.84 0.78
CA ILE A 115 5.66 15.94 1.68
C ILE A 115 6.62 15.96 2.87
N LYS A 116 7.06 17.16 3.25
CA LYS A 116 7.84 17.35 4.46
C LYS A 116 6.90 17.41 5.68
N GLY A 117 7.18 16.58 6.67
CA GLY A 117 6.41 16.53 7.91
C GLY A 117 7.02 15.59 8.92
N ASP A 118 6.36 15.44 10.04
CA ASP A 118 6.79 14.55 11.13
C ASP A 118 5.58 13.87 11.75
N CYS A 119 5.76 12.65 12.24
CA CYS A 119 4.77 11.94 13.03
C CYS A 119 5.45 10.92 13.96
N ALA A 120 4.75 10.55 15.03
CA ALA A 120 5.20 9.55 15.97
C ALA A 120 5.00 8.14 15.38
N ALA A 121 6.03 7.58 14.77
CA ALA A 121 5.96 6.27 14.12
C ALA A 121 5.49 5.14 15.06
N GLU A 122 5.81 5.24 16.34
CA GLU A 122 5.40 4.30 17.39
C GLU A 122 3.91 4.40 17.76
N SER A 123 3.22 5.46 17.34
CA SER A 123 1.82 5.74 17.66
C SER A 123 0.85 5.50 16.51
N ILE A 124 1.27 4.77 15.48
CA ILE A 124 0.40 4.45 14.35
C ILE A 124 -0.83 3.65 14.77
N LYS A 125 -1.93 3.89 14.08
CA LYS A 125 -3.17 3.12 14.19
C LYS A 125 -3.65 2.77 12.79
N SER A 126 -3.44 1.52 12.40
CA SER A 126 -3.82 1.01 11.10
C SER A 126 -5.23 0.43 11.12
N ASN A 127 -5.92 0.52 10.00
CA ASN A 127 -7.12 -0.27 9.76
C ASN A 127 -6.80 -1.77 9.80
N LEU A 128 -7.83 -2.56 10.00
CA LEU A 128 -7.75 -4.03 10.00
C LEU A 128 -8.24 -4.58 8.67
N PHE A 129 -7.65 -5.70 8.25
CA PHE A 129 -8.19 -6.52 7.19
C PHE A 129 -8.43 -7.93 7.68
N SER A 130 -9.41 -8.63 7.07
CA SER A 130 -9.76 -9.99 7.44
C SER A 130 -9.31 -10.96 6.36
N MET A 131 -8.63 -12.03 6.76
CA MET A 131 -8.24 -13.11 5.86
C MET A 131 -8.47 -14.49 6.49
N GLU A 132 -8.54 -15.52 5.67
CA GLU A 132 -8.57 -16.88 6.16
C GLU A 132 -7.22 -17.26 6.76
N TRP A 133 -7.23 -17.65 8.03
CA TRP A 133 -6.03 -18.09 8.72
C TRP A 133 -6.33 -19.15 9.79
N PRO A 134 -5.55 -20.26 9.89
CA PRO A 134 -4.54 -20.70 8.90
C PRO A 134 -5.14 -20.96 7.51
N PRO A 135 -4.33 -21.01 6.45
CA PRO A 135 -4.81 -21.32 5.11
C PRO A 135 -5.63 -22.61 5.08
N HIS A 136 -6.75 -22.61 4.35
CA HIS A 136 -7.68 -23.73 4.21
C HIS A 136 -8.36 -24.21 5.52
N SER A 137 -8.37 -23.36 6.56
CA SER A 137 -9.01 -23.66 7.86
C SER A 137 -10.51 -23.36 7.89
N GLY A 138 -11.01 -22.54 6.96
CA GLY A 138 -12.36 -21.97 7.00
C GLY A 138 -12.55 -20.90 8.07
N LYS A 139 -11.52 -20.58 8.86
CA LYS A 139 -11.55 -19.55 9.91
C LYS A 139 -11.03 -18.23 9.38
N ARG A 140 -11.69 -17.12 9.75
CA ARG A 140 -11.23 -15.78 9.41
C ARG A 140 -10.66 -15.11 10.65
N GLU A 141 -9.52 -14.47 10.47
CA GLU A 141 -8.86 -13.66 11.50
C GLU A 141 -8.60 -12.24 10.97
N GLU A 142 -8.58 -11.27 11.87
CA GLU A 142 -8.30 -9.87 11.56
C GLU A 142 -6.85 -9.55 11.90
N PHE A 143 -6.21 -8.82 10.99
CA PHE A 143 -4.85 -8.35 11.12
C PHE A 143 -4.76 -6.87 10.77
N PRO A 144 -3.84 -6.09 11.35
CA PRO A 144 -3.61 -4.72 10.91
C PRO A 144 -3.05 -4.72 9.49
N GLU A 145 -3.46 -3.76 8.67
CA GLU A 145 -2.87 -3.55 7.34
C GLU A 145 -1.39 -3.19 7.45
N VAL A 146 -1.06 -2.40 8.47
CA VAL A 146 0.31 -2.04 8.86
C VAL A 146 0.53 -2.41 10.32
N ASP A 147 1.53 -3.21 10.62
CA ASP A 147 1.84 -3.64 11.98
C ASP A 147 2.86 -2.74 12.69
N ARG A 148 3.69 -2.03 11.95
CA ARG A 148 4.67 -1.07 12.49
C ARG A 148 5.09 -0.05 11.44
N ALA A 149 5.61 1.07 11.90
CA ALA A 149 6.18 2.11 11.07
C ALA A 149 7.53 2.57 11.63
N GLY A 150 8.31 3.26 10.81
CA GLY A 150 9.61 3.77 11.23
C GLY A 150 10.12 4.89 10.35
N TRP A 151 11.04 5.66 10.94
CA TRP A 151 11.83 6.65 10.24
C TRP A 151 13.21 6.08 9.92
N PHE A 152 13.62 6.19 8.67
CA PHE A 152 14.86 5.61 8.19
C PHE A 152 15.66 6.65 7.40
N THR A 153 16.96 6.67 7.60
CA THR A 153 17.87 7.38 6.68
C THR A 153 17.72 6.78 5.29
N LEU A 154 18.06 7.54 4.26
CA LEU A 154 17.92 7.04 2.88
C LEU A 154 18.71 5.76 2.62
N GLU A 155 19.88 5.63 3.23
CA GLU A 155 20.70 4.43 3.09
C GLU A 155 20.01 3.19 3.66
N VAL A 156 19.44 3.31 4.86
CA VAL A 156 18.67 2.23 5.49
C VAL A 156 17.36 1.99 4.76
N ALA A 157 16.65 3.05 4.37
CA ALA A 157 15.39 2.96 3.63
C ALA A 157 15.54 2.18 2.31
N LYS A 158 16.64 2.34 1.58
CA LYS A 158 16.91 1.58 0.34
C LYS A 158 17.00 0.07 0.57
N LYS A 159 17.43 -0.37 1.75
CA LYS A 159 17.46 -1.80 2.13
C LYS A 159 16.09 -2.27 2.58
N LYS A 160 15.36 -1.44 3.31
CA LYS A 160 14.07 -1.77 3.92
C LYS A 160 12.93 -1.82 2.92
N ILE A 161 12.88 -0.86 1.99
CA ILE A 161 11.76 -0.67 1.06
C ILE A 161 11.68 -1.80 0.02
N LEU A 162 10.46 -2.11 -0.39
CA LEU A 162 10.21 -3.00 -1.52
C LEU A 162 11.06 -2.58 -2.73
N LYS A 163 11.71 -3.54 -3.36
CA LYS A 163 12.63 -3.30 -4.49
C LYS A 163 11.99 -2.48 -5.61
N GLY A 164 10.71 -2.69 -5.90
CA GLY A 164 9.96 -1.93 -6.90
C GLY A 164 9.64 -0.49 -6.50
N GLN A 165 9.96 -0.06 -5.27
CA GLN A 165 9.73 1.31 -4.78
C GLN A 165 11.01 2.09 -4.52
N VAL A 166 12.18 1.50 -4.66
CA VAL A 166 13.48 2.18 -4.44
C VAL A 166 13.59 3.46 -5.27
N GLY A 167 13.08 3.45 -6.50
CA GLY A 167 13.07 4.62 -7.37
C GLY A 167 12.34 5.85 -6.80
N LEU A 168 11.38 5.68 -5.88
CA LEU A 168 10.71 6.80 -5.20
C LEU A 168 11.68 7.59 -4.30
N LEU A 169 12.63 6.91 -3.66
CA LEU A 169 13.66 7.56 -2.84
C LEU A 169 14.63 8.39 -3.68
N GLU A 170 14.93 7.91 -4.88
CA GLU A 170 15.77 8.64 -5.84
C GLU A 170 15.03 9.86 -6.40
N GLU A 171 13.75 9.71 -6.73
CA GLU A 171 12.90 10.81 -7.16
C GLU A 171 12.74 11.90 -6.09
N LEU A 172 12.62 11.51 -4.81
CA LEU A 172 12.62 12.49 -3.70
C LEU A 172 13.89 13.34 -3.70
N LEU A 173 15.05 12.71 -3.86
CA LEU A 173 16.32 13.45 -3.92
C LEU A 173 16.37 14.40 -5.12
N ASN A 174 15.92 13.95 -6.28
CA ASN A 174 15.87 14.76 -7.49
C ASN A 174 14.88 15.92 -7.35
N ALA A 175 13.71 15.70 -6.80
CA ALA A 175 12.71 16.73 -6.56
C ALA A 175 13.24 17.81 -5.60
N ARG A 176 13.96 17.41 -4.55
CA ARG A 176 14.57 18.36 -3.60
C ARG A 176 15.69 19.20 -4.23
N LYS A 177 16.51 18.60 -5.10
CA LYS A 177 17.54 19.35 -5.86
C LYS A 177 16.93 20.37 -6.80
N ARG A 178 15.77 20.07 -7.39
CA ARG A 178 15.06 21.03 -8.28
C ARG A 178 14.42 22.18 -7.52
N ALA A 179 14.07 21.99 -6.25
CA ALA A 179 13.41 23.00 -5.41
C ALA A 179 14.39 23.92 -4.64
N GLY A 180 15.66 23.59 -4.59
CA GLY A 180 16.74 24.39 -3.98
C GLY A 180 17.58 25.07 -5.01
#